data_ba80a2c106811d205bfa27c74c843d5a
#
_entry.id   ba80a2c106811d205bfa27c74c843d5a
#
_cell.length_a   1.000
_cell.length_b   1.000
_cell.length_c   1.000
_cell.angle_alpha   90.00
_cell.angle_beta   90.00
_cell.angle_gamma   90.00
#
_symmetry.space_group_name_H-M   'P 1'
#
loop_
_entity.id
_entity.type
_entity.pdbx_description
1 polymer ?
#
loop_
_entity_poly.entity_id
_entity_poly.type
_entity_poly.pdbx_seq_one_letter_code
_entity_poly.pdbx_strand_id
1 'polypeptide(L)'
;DDLASNQLPAFVHEFHLRHPGVRLEIRVEQQLALLEWYDERVIDMAILPLEQPLILSSDIELWQDELIWVKSRERNYALTEPVPLVTFSPKCTYRDAAIECLEVHDIDYYISMESPSLAGVRGIVSSGMGVTLINRGLMTSDQCEWPEAKKFGKARDVKFVVRATSMIPQKLRNLVISELESLLPGKAR
;
A
#
# COMPACT_ATOMS: atom_id res chain seq x y z
N ASP A 1 -2.50 -6.08 -0.42
CA ASP A 1 -1.36 -7.01 -0.25
C ASP A 1 -0.47 -6.66 0.94
N ASP A 2 -0.24 -5.40 1.25
CA ASP A 2 0.71 -4.94 2.27
C ASP A 2 0.33 -5.42 3.67
N LEU A 3 -0.93 -5.25 4.03
CA LEU A 3 -1.50 -5.74 5.29
C LEU A 3 -1.63 -7.26 5.32
N ALA A 4 -1.95 -7.86 4.18
CA ALA A 4 -2.29 -9.27 4.09
C ALA A 4 -1.12 -10.19 4.46
N SER A 5 0.12 -9.75 4.22
CA SER A 5 1.29 -10.60 4.41
C SER A 5 1.66 -10.83 5.87
N ASN A 6 1.52 -9.83 6.74
CA ASN A 6 2.06 -9.88 8.10
C ASN A 6 1.05 -9.57 9.19
N GLN A 7 0.16 -8.61 8.96
CA GLN A 7 -0.67 -8.03 10.03
C GLN A 7 -2.09 -8.61 10.06
N LEU A 8 -2.66 -8.86 8.89
CA LEU A 8 -4.02 -9.38 8.76
C LEU A 8 -4.23 -10.75 9.42
N PRO A 9 -3.33 -11.74 9.28
CA PRO A 9 -3.50 -13.02 9.97
C PRO A 9 -3.54 -12.90 11.48
N ALA A 10 -2.68 -12.05 12.06
CA ALA A 10 -2.67 -11.79 13.50
C ALA A 10 -3.95 -11.07 13.95
N PHE A 11 -4.40 -10.06 13.19
CA PHE A 11 -5.66 -9.39 13.45
C PHE A 11 -6.84 -10.36 13.44
N VAL A 12 -6.96 -11.21 12.42
CA VAL A 12 -8.08 -12.16 12.30
C VAL A 12 -8.09 -13.14 13.48
N HIS A 13 -6.93 -13.64 13.86
CA HIS A 13 -6.80 -14.56 14.99
C HIS A 13 -7.29 -13.91 16.30
N GLU A 14 -6.74 -12.76 16.65
CA GLU A 14 -7.08 -12.02 17.87
C GLU A 14 -8.56 -11.58 17.88
N PHE A 15 -9.04 -11.08 16.73
CA PHE A 15 -10.45 -10.68 16.60
C PHE A 15 -11.39 -11.85 16.86
N HIS A 16 -11.11 -13.02 16.28
CA HIS A 16 -11.94 -14.21 16.47
C HIS A 16 -11.98 -14.67 17.94
N LEU A 17 -10.83 -14.62 18.62
CA LEU A 17 -10.75 -14.97 20.05
C LEU A 17 -11.58 -14.02 20.93
N ARG A 18 -11.55 -12.72 20.63
CA ARG A 18 -12.27 -11.70 21.43
C ARG A 18 -13.75 -11.62 21.09
N HIS A 19 -14.12 -11.93 19.86
CA HIS A 19 -15.46 -11.75 19.32
C HIS A 19 -15.99 -13.00 18.59
N PRO A 20 -16.12 -14.15 19.26
CA PRO A 20 -16.49 -15.43 18.62
C PRO A 20 -17.88 -15.43 18.00
N GLY A 21 -18.73 -14.46 18.36
CA GLY A 21 -20.07 -14.27 17.76
C GLY A 21 -20.10 -13.43 16.50
N VAL A 22 -18.95 -12.88 16.06
CA VAL A 22 -18.86 -12.06 14.85
C VAL A 22 -18.16 -12.85 13.76
N ARG A 23 -18.83 -13.03 12.62
CA ARG A 23 -18.24 -13.65 11.44
C ARG A 23 -17.64 -12.58 10.54
N LEU A 24 -16.34 -12.70 10.25
CA LEU A 24 -15.65 -11.89 9.25
C LEU A 24 -15.48 -12.71 7.97
N GLU A 25 -15.81 -12.12 6.84
CA GLU A 25 -15.39 -12.57 5.52
C GLU A 25 -14.38 -11.56 4.99
N ILE A 26 -13.16 -11.98 4.73
CA ILE A 26 -12.07 -11.09 4.34
C ILE A 26 -11.62 -11.45 2.93
N ARG A 27 -11.51 -10.43 2.09
CA ARG A 27 -11.03 -10.52 0.72
C ARG A 27 -9.83 -9.61 0.57
N VAL A 28 -8.80 -10.08 -0.09
CA VAL A 28 -7.59 -9.32 -0.39
C VAL A 28 -7.52 -9.13 -1.89
N GLU A 29 -7.55 -7.88 -2.31
CA GLU A 29 -7.53 -7.49 -3.72
C GLU A 29 -6.82 -6.16 -3.93
N GLN A 30 -6.63 -5.79 -5.19
CA GLN A 30 -6.10 -4.49 -5.55
C GLN A 30 -7.10 -3.37 -5.21
N GLN A 31 -6.57 -2.19 -4.93
CA GLN A 31 -7.34 -1.01 -4.51
C GLN A 31 -8.56 -0.74 -5.39
N LEU A 32 -8.40 -0.80 -6.72
CA LEU A 32 -9.50 -0.53 -7.64
C LEU A 32 -10.65 -1.52 -7.47
N ALA A 33 -10.36 -2.82 -7.40
CA ALA A 33 -11.38 -3.84 -7.18
C ALA A 33 -12.08 -3.67 -5.83
N LEU A 34 -11.32 -3.31 -4.78
CA LEU A 34 -11.92 -3.02 -3.46
C LEU A 34 -12.85 -1.81 -3.50
N LEU A 35 -12.50 -0.76 -4.25
CA LEU A 35 -13.37 0.41 -4.43
C LEU A 35 -14.64 0.06 -5.21
N GLU A 36 -14.52 -0.69 -6.30
CA GLU A 36 -15.65 -1.19 -7.08
C GLU A 36 -16.59 -2.04 -6.20
N TRP A 37 -16.06 -3.00 -5.47
CA TRP A 37 -16.84 -3.84 -4.56
C TRP A 37 -17.51 -3.06 -3.43
N TYR A 38 -16.86 -2.01 -2.95
CA TYR A 38 -17.45 -1.10 -1.96
C TYR A 38 -18.62 -0.32 -2.54
N ASP A 39 -18.47 0.26 -3.72
CA ASP A 39 -19.51 1.03 -4.40
C ASP A 39 -20.70 0.14 -4.80
N GLU A 40 -20.43 -1.09 -5.23
CA GLU A 40 -21.44 -2.11 -5.54
C GLU A 40 -22.05 -2.78 -4.30
N ARG A 41 -21.57 -2.43 -3.10
CA ARG A 41 -22.02 -3.01 -1.81
C ARG A 41 -21.77 -4.52 -1.69
N VAL A 42 -20.76 -5.03 -2.37
CA VAL A 42 -20.29 -6.42 -2.24
C VAL A 42 -19.54 -6.63 -0.93
N ILE A 43 -18.86 -5.56 -0.46
CA ILE A 43 -18.18 -5.52 0.83
C ILE A 43 -18.70 -4.36 1.69
N ASP A 44 -18.70 -4.56 3.01
CA ASP A 44 -19.16 -3.55 3.97
C ASP A 44 -18.09 -2.56 4.38
N MET A 45 -16.83 -2.98 4.34
CA MET A 45 -15.67 -2.17 4.75
C MET A 45 -14.48 -2.49 3.85
N ALA A 46 -13.70 -1.45 3.55
CA ALA A 46 -12.44 -1.57 2.83
C ALA A 46 -11.30 -0.87 3.59
N ILE A 47 -10.13 -1.48 3.66
CA ILE A 47 -8.90 -0.84 4.10
C ILE A 47 -8.13 -0.46 2.83
N LEU A 48 -7.90 0.83 2.64
CA LEU A 48 -7.38 1.39 1.40
C LEU A 48 -6.15 2.25 1.67
N PRO A 49 -5.05 2.04 0.93
CA PRO A 49 -3.94 2.99 0.87
C PRO A 49 -4.32 4.13 -0.08
N LEU A 50 -4.57 5.32 0.44
CA LEU A 50 -5.00 6.49 -0.33
C LEU A 50 -4.10 7.69 -0.12
N GLU A 51 -4.01 8.51 -1.16
CA GLU A 51 -3.45 9.87 -1.11
C GLU A 51 -4.57 10.90 -1.20
N GLN A 52 -4.31 12.15 -0.75
CA GLN A 52 -5.19 13.26 -1.05
C GLN A 52 -5.20 13.52 -2.58
N PRO A 53 -6.35 13.82 -3.24
CA PRO A 53 -7.65 14.12 -2.63
C PRO A 53 -8.64 12.93 -2.55
N LEU A 54 -8.17 11.68 -2.68
CA LEU A 54 -9.04 10.48 -2.73
C LEU A 54 -9.65 10.10 -1.38
N ILE A 55 -9.15 10.70 -0.29
CA ILE A 55 -9.64 10.46 1.07
C ILE A 55 -10.93 11.26 1.29
N LEU A 56 -12.01 10.55 1.64
CA LEU A 56 -13.30 11.15 1.95
C LEU A 56 -13.34 11.61 3.41
N SER A 57 -14.18 12.61 3.71
CA SER A 57 -14.41 13.07 5.09
C SER A 57 -15.03 11.99 6.00
N SER A 58 -15.64 10.97 5.42
CA SER A 58 -16.20 9.81 6.13
C SER A 58 -15.20 8.69 6.39
N ASP A 59 -14.02 8.73 5.76
CA ASP A 59 -12.98 7.73 5.95
C ASP A 59 -12.32 7.91 7.32
N ILE A 60 -11.94 6.80 7.92
CA ILE A 60 -11.26 6.78 9.22
C ILE A 60 -9.80 6.45 8.96
N GLU A 61 -8.91 7.38 9.27
CA GLU A 61 -7.46 7.17 9.15
C GLU A 61 -6.97 6.20 10.22
N LEU A 62 -6.34 5.11 9.80
CA LEU A 62 -5.71 4.13 10.69
C LEU A 62 -4.26 4.52 10.97
N TRP A 63 -3.47 4.75 9.93
CA TRP A 63 -2.08 5.23 10.01
C TRP A 63 -1.64 5.83 8.68
N GLN A 64 -0.49 6.49 8.74
CA GLN A 64 0.21 7.03 7.59
C GLN A 64 1.56 6.32 7.44
N ASP A 65 1.97 6.07 6.21
CA ASP A 65 3.26 5.43 5.91
C ASP A 65 4.03 6.23 4.86
N GLU A 66 5.34 6.16 4.95
CA GLU A 66 6.25 6.85 4.04
C GLU A 66 6.55 5.98 2.83
N LEU A 67 6.37 6.52 1.63
CA LEU A 67 6.84 5.89 0.41
C LEU A 67 8.32 6.18 0.20
N ILE A 68 9.07 5.16 -0.13
CA ILE A 68 10.50 5.26 -0.44
C ILE A 68 10.82 4.58 -1.76
N TRP A 69 11.81 5.13 -2.46
CA TRP A 69 12.37 4.49 -3.63
C TRP A 69 13.33 3.37 -3.24
N VAL A 70 13.11 2.19 -3.79
CA VAL A 70 13.80 0.95 -3.44
C VAL A 70 14.44 0.33 -4.67
N LYS A 71 15.65 -0.20 -4.51
CA LYS A 71 16.40 -0.97 -5.50
C LYS A 71 17.02 -2.23 -4.90
N SER A 72 17.51 -3.13 -5.75
CA SER A 72 18.42 -4.19 -5.30
C SER A 72 19.72 -3.61 -4.74
N ARG A 73 20.27 -4.25 -3.70
CA ARG A 73 21.61 -3.91 -3.18
C ARG A 73 22.72 -4.14 -4.18
N GLU A 74 22.55 -5.06 -5.10
CA GLU A 74 23.56 -5.49 -6.07
C GLU A 74 23.60 -4.64 -7.34
N ARG A 75 22.59 -3.80 -7.58
CA ARG A 75 22.51 -2.98 -8.80
C ARG A 75 22.44 -1.49 -8.46
N ASN A 76 23.08 -0.70 -9.29
CA ASN A 76 22.99 0.76 -9.26
C ASN A 76 22.32 1.26 -10.54
N TYR A 77 21.53 2.31 -10.41
CA TYR A 77 20.84 2.97 -11.51
C TYR A 77 21.17 4.46 -11.46
N ALA A 78 21.87 4.93 -12.49
CA ALA A 78 22.21 6.34 -12.62
C ALA A 78 21.08 7.10 -13.30
N LEU A 79 20.91 8.37 -12.95
CA LEU A 79 19.91 9.26 -13.58
C LEU A 79 20.35 9.82 -14.96
N THR A 80 21.47 9.34 -15.47
CA THR A 80 21.98 9.68 -16.82
C THR A 80 21.36 8.83 -17.93
N GLU A 81 20.63 7.80 -17.56
CA GLU A 81 19.92 6.87 -18.45
C GLU A 81 18.46 6.77 -18.02
N PRO A 82 17.52 6.38 -18.91
CA PRO A 82 16.14 6.16 -18.52
C PRO A 82 16.03 5.13 -17.40
N VAL A 83 15.28 5.48 -16.35
CA VAL A 83 15.12 4.66 -15.14
C VAL A 83 14.26 3.45 -15.42
N PRO A 84 14.73 2.21 -15.18
CA PRO A 84 13.89 1.03 -15.27
C PRO A 84 12.94 0.98 -14.08
N LEU A 85 11.66 1.27 -14.31
CA LEU A 85 10.61 1.25 -13.29
C LEU A 85 9.95 -0.13 -13.22
N VAL A 86 10.05 -0.78 -12.06
CA VAL A 86 9.25 -1.96 -11.70
C VAL A 86 8.04 -1.46 -10.92
N THR A 87 6.84 -1.80 -11.35
CA THR A 87 5.64 -1.20 -10.78
C THR A 87 4.47 -2.18 -10.68
N PHE A 88 3.43 -1.71 -10.01
CA PHE A 88 2.14 -2.39 -9.93
C PHE A 88 1.33 -2.20 -11.23
N SER A 89 0.23 -2.94 -11.33
CA SER A 89 -0.73 -2.78 -12.42
C SER A 89 -1.32 -1.35 -12.47
N PRO A 90 -1.87 -0.92 -13.60
CA PRO A 90 -2.50 0.40 -13.76
C PRO A 90 -3.55 0.71 -12.68
N LYS A 91 -3.70 1.99 -12.34
CA LYS A 91 -4.63 2.50 -11.32
C LYS A 91 -4.28 2.05 -9.88
N CYS A 92 -3.02 1.83 -9.60
CA CYS A 92 -2.51 1.58 -8.25
C CYS A 92 -1.87 2.87 -7.72
N THR A 93 -2.21 3.28 -6.50
CA THR A 93 -1.67 4.48 -5.85
C THR A 93 -0.13 4.53 -5.88
N TYR A 94 0.54 3.42 -5.63
CA TYR A 94 2.02 3.36 -5.66
C TYR A 94 2.60 3.57 -7.06
N ARG A 95 1.95 3.01 -8.09
CA ARG A 95 2.33 3.24 -9.49
C ARG A 95 2.17 4.69 -9.87
N ASP A 96 1.02 5.26 -9.57
CA ASP A 96 0.68 6.63 -9.95
C ASP A 96 1.62 7.61 -9.24
N ALA A 97 1.89 7.39 -7.96
CA ALA A 97 2.86 8.18 -7.18
C ALA A 97 4.30 8.07 -7.73
N ALA A 98 4.72 6.88 -8.15
CA ALA A 98 6.05 6.67 -8.73
C ALA A 98 6.20 7.41 -10.07
N ILE A 99 5.23 7.26 -10.96
CA ILE A 99 5.22 7.89 -12.28
C ILE A 99 5.18 9.41 -12.13
N GLU A 100 4.25 9.95 -11.33
CA GLU A 100 4.16 11.39 -11.07
C GLU A 100 5.47 11.95 -10.51
N CYS A 101 6.11 11.22 -9.58
CA CYS A 101 7.38 11.64 -9.00
C CYS A 101 8.49 11.77 -10.07
N LEU A 102 8.60 10.82 -10.99
CA LEU A 102 9.59 10.86 -12.08
C LEU A 102 9.28 11.98 -13.07
N GLU A 103 8.01 12.13 -13.46
CA GLU A 103 7.57 13.15 -14.42
C GLU A 103 7.76 14.58 -13.90
N VAL A 104 7.41 14.85 -12.63
CA VAL A 104 7.59 16.19 -12.01
C VAL A 104 9.08 16.59 -11.95
N HIS A 105 9.99 15.62 -11.94
CA HIS A 105 11.44 15.87 -11.89
C HIS A 105 12.14 15.73 -13.25
N ASP A 106 11.37 15.64 -14.34
CA ASP A 106 11.90 15.47 -15.72
C ASP A 106 12.85 14.27 -15.82
N ILE A 107 12.54 13.15 -15.17
CA ILE A 107 13.34 11.93 -15.21
C ILE A 107 12.76 10.97 -16.24
N ASP A 108 13.55 10.64 -17.25
CA ASP A 108 13.20 9.64 -18.24
C ASP A 108 13.11 8.26 -17.57
N TYR A 109 12.05 7.50 -17.88
CA TYR A 109 11.86 6.16 -17.36
C TYR A 109 11.19 5.24 -18.40
N TYR A 110 11.26 3.96 -18.15
CA TYR A 110 10.44 2.96 -18.86
C TYR A 110 9.96 1.90 -17.88
N ILE A 111 8.79 1.33 -18.15
CA ILE A 111 8.28 0.20 -17.36
C ILE A 111 9.08 -1.04 -17.75
N SER A 112 9.99 -1.47 -16.86
CA SER A 112 10.80 -2.67 -17.09
C SER A 112 10.00 -3.94 -16.81
N MET A 113 9.16 -3.91 -15.77
CA MET A 113 8.28 -5.01 -15.39
C MET A 113 7.06 -4.49 -14.63
N GLU A 114 5.97 -5.23 -14.74
CA GLU A 114 4.71 -4.96 -14.06
C GLU A 114 4.21 -6.21 -13.34
N SER A 115 3.72 -6.05 -12.11
CA SER A 115 3.12 -7.15 -11.35
C SER A 115 1.89 -6.68 -10.57
N PRO A 116 0.82 -7.47 -10.51
CA PRO A 116 -0.35 -7.15 -9.70
C PRO A 116 -0.09 -7.32 -8.19
N SER A 117 0.97 -7.95 -7.77
CA SER A 117 1.24 -8.26 -6.36
C SER A 117 2.52 -7.65 -5.84
N LEU A 118 2.53 -7.27 -4.55
CA LEU A 118 3.71 -6.80 -3.83
C LEU A 118 4.86 -7.82 -3.89
N ALA A 119 4.57 -9.10 -3.71
CA ALA A 119 5.58 -10.15 -3.76
C ALA A 119 6.27 -10.21 -5.12
N GLY A 120 5.50 -10.06 -6.20
CA GLY A 120 6.02 -9.97 -7.57
C GLY A 120 6.91 -8.75 -7.77
N VAL A 121 6.43 -7.55 -7.42
CA VAL A 121 7.22 -6.31 -7.51
C VAL A 121 8.53 -6.44 -6.74
N ARG A 122 8.48 -6.87 -5.48
CA ARG A 122 9.66 -7.06 -4.64
C ARG A 122 10.65 -8.06 -5.22
N GLY A 123 10.19 -9.22 -5.67
CA GLY A 123 11.05 -10.25 -6.28
C GLY A 123 11.76 -9.74 -7.55
N ILE A 124 11.04 -8.99 -8.38
CA ILE A 124 11.61 -8.39 -9.60
C ILE A 124 12.67 -7.32 -9.25
N VAL A 125 12.39 -6.47 -8.27
CA VAL A 125 13.37 -5.46 -7.80
C VAL A 125 14.60 -6.13 -7.20
N SER A 126 14.41 -7.17 -6.37
CA SER A 126 15.50 -7.95 -5.78
C SER A 126 16.40 -8.60 -6.84
N SER A 127 15.84 -9.02 -7.98
CA SER A 127 16.61 -9.56 -9.11
C SER A 127 17.40 -8.50 -9.90
N GLY A 128 17.27 -7.22 -9.54
CA GLY A 128 18.01 -6.13 -10.18
C GLY A 128 17.43 -5.68 -11.53
N MET A 129 16.11 -5.81 -11.73
CA MET A 129 15.43 -5.43 -12.96
C MET A 129 14.96 -3.97 -12.97
N GLY A 130 15.13 -3.23 -11.86
CA GLY A 130 14.77 -1.83 -11.77
C GLY A 130 14.57 -1.34 -10.35
N VAL A 131 13.98 -0.15 -10.26
CA VAL A 131 13.59 0.51 -9.01
C VAL A 131 12.08 0.52 -8.85
N THR A 132 11.61 0.68 -7.63
CA THR A 132 10.18 0.81 -7.34
C THR A 132 9.94 1.80 -6.20
N LEU A 133 8.71 2.28 -6.07
CA LEU A 133 8.24 3.09 -4.94
C LEU A 133 7.29 2.25 -4.09
N ILE A 134 7.65 2.02 -2.83
CA ILE A 134 6.86 1.23 -1.87
C ILE A 134 6.97 1.80 -0.46
N ASN A 135 6.13 1.35 0.45
CA ASN A 135 6.22 1.69 1.87
C ASN A 135 7.55 1.21 2.45
N ARG A 136 8.15 2.02 3.32
CA ARG A 136 9.43 1.72 3.97
C ARG A 136 9.45 0.34 4.65
N GLY A 137 8.39 0.00 5.36
CA GLY A 137 8.25 -1.27 6.07
C GLY A 137 8.18 -2.53 5.20
N LEU A 138 8.04 -2.36 3.88
CA LEU A 138 7.92 -3.47 2.92
C LEU A 138 9.24 -3.85 2.25
N MET A 139 10.30 -3.07 2.47
CA MET A 139 11.62 -3.36 1.93
C MET A 139 12.19 -4.65 2.54
N THR A 140 12.82 -5.48 1.70
CA THR A 140 13.48 -6.74 2.10
C THR A 140 14.97 -6.55 2.38
N SER A 141 15.59 -7.53 3.02
CA SER A 141 17.02 -7.46 3.41
C SER A 141 17.99 -7.37 2.23
N ASP A 142 17.61 -7.87 1.06
CA ASP A 142 18.35 -7.82 -0.22
C ASP A 142 18.12 -6.54 -1.02
N GLN A 143 17.26 -5.65 -0.49
CA GLN A 143 16.96 -4.35 -1.05
C GLN A 143 17.58 -3.22 -0.22
N CYS A 144 17.62 -2.04 -0.78
CA CYS A 144 17.99 -0.80 -0.08
C CYS A 144 17.29 0.39 -0.71
N GLU A 145 17.24 1.51 0.01
CA GLU A 145 16.81 2.78 -0.58
C GLU A 145 17.69 3.12 -1.78
N TRP A 146 17.08 3.67 -2.83
CA TRP A 146 17.80 4.15 -3.99
C TRP A 146 18.40 5.53 -3.71
N PRO A 147 19.75 5.66 -3.59
CA PRO A 147 20.35 6.91 -3.11
C PRO A 147 20.12 8.10 -4.05
N GLU A 148 20.03 7.85 -5.35
CA GLU A 148 19.82 8.87 -6.38
C GLU A 148 18.44 9.54 -6.25
N ALA A 149 17.47 8.83 -5.70
CA ALA A 149 16.12 9.33 -5.44
C ALA A 149 16.08 10.48 -4.40
N LYS A 150 17.15 10.72 -3.66
CA LYS A 150 17.24 11.90 -2.78
C LYS A 150 17.08 13.22 -3.54
N LYS A 151 17.36 13.23 -4.84
CA LYS A 151 17.16 14.40 -5.71
C LYS A 151 15.69 14.72 -5.96
N PHE A 152 14.79 13.74 -5.78
CA PHE A 152 13.36 13.91 -5.96
C PHE A 152 12.65 14.51 -4.70
N GLY A 153 13.41 14.74 -3.63
CA GLY A 153 12.83 15.11 -2.34
C GLY A 153 12.10 13.94 -1.68
N LYS A 154 11.22 14.27 -0.74
CA LYS A 154 10.39 13.27 -0.06
C LYS A 154 9.23 12.87 -0.98
N ALA A 155 9.06 11.56 -1.20
CA ALA A 155 7.87 11.05 -1.84
C ALA A 155 6.62 11.35 -0.98
N ARG A 156 5.43 11.33 -1.60
CA ARG A 156 4.17 11.55 -0.87
C ARG A 156 3.95 10.43 0.14
N ASP A 157 3.37 10.79 1.27
CA ASP A 157 2.93 9.82 2.25
C ASP A 157 1.59 9.21 1.82
N VAL A 158 1.41 7.92 2.06
CA VAL A 158 0.16 7.21 1.85
C VAL A 158 -0.55 7.03 3.19
N LYS A 159 -1.84 7.29 3.23
CA LYS A 159 -2.68 7.05 4.40
C LYS A 159 -3.48 5.77 4.21
N PHE A 160 -3.40 4.90 5.19
CA PHE A 160 -4.28 3.75 5.26
C PHE A 160 -5.56 4.17 5.97
N VAL A 161 -6.67 4.06 5.27
CA VAL A 161 -7.98 4.46 5.78
C VAL A 161 -8.96 3.29 5.77
N VAL A 162 -9.91 3.30 6.71
CA VAL A 162 -11.10 2.46 6.63
C VAL A 162 -12.22 3.25 6.01
N ARG A 163 -12.75 2.75 4.91
CA ARG A 163 -14.00 3.21 4.30
C ARG A 163 -15.08 2.19 4.62
N ALA A 164 -16.15 2.61 5.29
CA ALA A 164 -17.20 1.74 5.78
C ALA A 164 -18.59 2.20 5.34
N THR A 165 -19.43 1.25 4.91
CA THR A 165 -20.81 1.57 4.53
C THR A 165 -21.66 1.91 5.76
N SER A 166 -22.74 2.68 5.55
CA SER A 166 -23.75 2.91 6.59
C SER A 166 -24.71 1.73 6.78
N MET A 167 -24.59 0.68 5.97
CA MET A 167 -25.49 -0.47 6.00
C MET A 167 -25.24 -1.38 7.21
N ILE A 168 -24.01 -1.45 7.68
CA ILE A 168 -23.69 -2.23 8.89
C ILE A 168 -24.08 -1.43 10.15
N PRO A 169 -24.56 -2.12 11.21
CA PRO A 169 -24.87 -1.46 12.47
C PRO A 169 -23.67 -0.68 13.00
N GLN A 170 -23.90 0.55 13.43
CA GLN A 170 -22.84 1.44 13.91
C GLN A 170 -21.99 0.80 15.02
N LYS A 171 -22.63 0.03 15.92
CA LYS A 171 -21.94 -0.68 17.00
C LYS A 171 -20.93 -1.68 16.45
N LEU A 172 -21.29 -2.44 15.41
CA LEU A 172 -20.41 -3.43 14.80
C LEU A 172 -19.28 -2.74 14.03
N ARG A 173 -19.60 -1.68 13.27
CA ARG A 173 -18.61 -0.87 12.59
C ARG A 173 -17.56 -0.32 13.56
N ASN A 174 -17.99 0.31 14.65
CA ASN A 174 -17.09 0.86 15.66
C ASN A 174 -16.24 -0.23 16.33
N LEU A 175 -16.81 -1.41 16.58
CA LEU A 175 -16.09 -2.54 17.12
C LEU A 175 -14.93 -2.95 16.19
N VAL A 176 -15.20 -3.20 14.91
CA VAL A 176 -14.18 -3.62 13.95
C VAL A 176 -13.08 -2.55 13.82
N ILE A 177 -13.46 -1.28 13.74
CA ILE A 177 -12.50 -0.18 13.61
C ILE A 177 -11.62 -0.09 14.86
N SER A 178 -12.18 -0.15 16.07
CA SER A 178 -11.39 -0.09 17.30
C SER A 178 -10.41 -1.26 17.45
N GLU A 179 -10.78 -2.45 16.98
CA GLU A 179 -9.87 -3.59 16.97
C GLU A 179 -8.78 -3.43 15.89
N LEU A 180 -9.10 -2.89 14.70
CA LEU A 180 -8.10 -2.54 13.69
C LEU A 180 -7.09 -1.53 14.24
N GLU A 181 -7.55 -0.45 14.90
CA GLU A 181 -6.68 0.55 15.53
C GLU A 181 -5.80 -0.03 16.64
N SER A 182 -6.27 -1.05 17.36
CA SER A 182 -5.53 -1.65 18.47
C SER A 182 -4.48 -2.67 18.04
N LEU A 183 -4.76 -3.39 16.95
CA LEU A 183 -3.98 -4.56 16.51
C LEU A 183 -3.08 -4.27 15.30
N LEU A 184 -3.42 -3.25 14.52
CA LEU A 184 -2.55 -2.83 13.42
C LEU A 184 -1.55 -1.78 13.91
N PRO A 185 -0.25 -1.92 13.60
CA PRO A 185 0.78 -1.00 14.06
C PRO A 185 0.72 0.32 13.28
N GLY A 186 -0.20 1.18 13.67
CA GLY A 186 -0.35 2.52 13.08
C GLY A 186 0.26 3.64 13.90
N LYS A 187 0.83 3.33 15.06
CA LYS A 187 1.52 4.31 15.90
C LYS A 187 2.93 3.79 16.18
N ALA A 188 3.82 3.94 15.20
CA ALA A 188 5.23 4.05 15.58
C ALA A 188 5.34 5.28 16.49
N ARG A 189 5.56 5.01 17.79
CA ARG A 189 5.94 6.01 18.77
C ARG A 189 7.30 6.60 18.44
#